data_c68fa02f7d8fd3d3567d1094d0982205
#
_entry.id   c68fa02f7d8fd3d3567d1094d0982205
#
_cell.length_a   1.000
_cell.length_b   1.000
_cell.length_c   1.000
_cell.angle_alpha   90.00
_cell.angle_beta   90.00
_cell.angle_gamma   90.00
#
_symmetry.space_group_name_H-M   'P 1'
#
loop_
_entity.id
_entity.type
_entity.pdbx_description
1 polymer ?
#
loop_
_entity_poly.entity_id
_entity_poly.type
_entity_poly.pdbx_seq_one_letter_code
_entity_poly.pdbx_strand_id
1 'polypeptide(L)'
;MKFYLRHRFLILFLLCFVSNLFGQSNHFVVVDSISRLPLPNASVFDKKGNLLGICNSNGKSPYVSASNLPVTIRYMGFKEKEIENLNQDTVFLQENYFELPEVVVATRQKSILHMLAYVREYSSLTTYTDTIFLFREKMVDFMVPQDKKMKYRGWTKPRILSSKSYYHFRNSEGLDSVSDECDHHFSWSDWIGINPQIPIKRKLLGSEIGTDTLKGKYSHSEIWNKNKDKITIDINVLADSTSRKWVPDISGYFKDNIDFDNFKVHFGYENVTGDLLLPNDLTNYSFNIESVGRGHSLFRFNRPDEDYFVSTYAEVYFLDKEFISLKEAKKWEKHDFYSDEIEIYEAYEAPELQSHILALMERVENIDKQQIILSWKDNPRFRYERKKNNNFSLGNRLLNIVKGITGISSYKSNKKRNKDWKEFRDNWNEKRNSKKK
;
A
#
# COMPACT_ATOMS: atom_id res chain seq x y z
N MET A 1 60.72 -21.43 -35.24
CA MET A 1 59.79 -22.35 -34.59
C MET A 1 59.32 -21.89 -33.17
N LYS A 2 60.14 -21.23 -32.36
CA LYS A 2 59.76 -20.75 -30.99
C LYS A 2 58.73 -19.62 -30.93
N PHE A 3 58.63 -18.77 -31.98
CA PHE A 3 57.72 -17.65 -32.02
C PHE A 3 56.25 -18.07 -32.28
N TYR A 4 56.05 -19.09 -33.10
CA TYR A 4 54.69 -19.62 -33.39
C TYR A 4 54.04 -20.35 -32.21
N LEU A 5 54.84 -20.96 -31.36
CA LEU A 5 54.35 -21.67 -30.18
C LEU A 5 53.86 -20.69 -29.11
N ARG A 6 54.52 -19.54 -28.95
CA ARG A 6 54.15 -18.48 -28.00
C ARG A 6 52.81 -17.84 -28.36
N HIS A 7 52.56 -17.57 -29.63
CA HIS A 7 51.27 -17.02 -30.09
C HIS A 7 50.11 -17.96 -29.94
N ARG A 8 50.32 -19.27 -30.17
CA ARG A 8 49.28 -20.30 -29.93
C ARG A 8 48.93 -20.44 -28.44
N PHE A 9 49.94 -20.38 -27.56
CA PHE A 9 49.69 -20.37 -26.11
C PHE A 9 48.95 -19.10 -25.63
N LEU A 10 49.25 -17.94 -26.20
CA LEU A 10 48.60 -16.70 -25.88
C LEU A 10 47.12 -16.70 -26.34
N ILE A 11 46.82 -17.22 -27.51
CA ILE A 11 45.46 -17.40 -28.04
C ILE A 11 44.70 -18.43 -27.21
N LEU A 12 45.31 -19.53 -26.81
CA LEU A 12 44.67 -20.53 -25.95
C LEU A 12 44.38 -19.97 -24.56
N PHE A 13 45.28 -19.15 -24.01
CA PHE A 13 45.08 -18.48 -22.72
C PHE A 13 43.98 -17.39 -22.80
N LEU A 14 43.91 -16.67 -23.91
CA LEU A 14 42.84 -15.70 -24.17
C LEU A 14 41.48 -16.40 -24.32
N LEU A 15 41.42 -17.54 -25.01
CA LEU A 15 40.21 -18.36 -25.16
C LEU A 15 39.70 -18.89 -23.81
N CYS A 16 40.63 -19.33 -22.92
CA CYS A 16 40.27 -19.77 -21.57
C CYS A 16 39.75 -18.60 -20.68
N PHE A 17 40.17 -17.36 -20.95
CA PHE A 17 39.64 -16.18 -20.23
C PHE A 17 38.24 -15.77 -20.71
N VAL A 18 37.94 -15.95 -21.99
CA VAL A 18 36.64 -15.61 -22.57
C VAL A 18 35.56 -16.62 -22.12
N SER A 19 35.91 -17.87 -21.84
CA SER A 19 34.93 -18.85 -21.35
C SER A 19 34.43 -18.63 -19.92
N ASN A 20 35.07 -17.73 -19.13
CA ASN A 20 34.58 -17.35 -17.80
C ASN A 20 33.68 -16.11 -17.81
N LEU A 21 33.41 -15.54 -19.00
CA LEU A 21 32.54 -14.38 -19.17
C LEU A 21 31.05 -14.71 -19.43
N PHE A 22 30.67 -16.03 -19.39
CA PHE A 22 29.25 -16.32 -19.26
C PHE A 22 28.84 -15.99 -17.84
N GLY A 23 28.40 -14.76 -17.67
CA GLY A 23 27.87 -14.25 -16.42
C GLY A 23 26.74 -15.15 -15.96
N GLN A 24 26.86 -15.68 -14.76
CA GLN A 24 25.76 -16.40 -14.12
C GLN A 24 24.57 -15.41 -14.09
N SER A 25 23.46 -15.87 -14.66
CA SER A 25 22.21 -15.13 -14.58
C SER A 25 21.83 -15.02 -13.10
N ASN A 26 21.84 -13.81 -12.56
CA ASN A 26 21.43 -13.57 -11.18
C ASN A 26 19.89 -13.55 -11.04
N HIS A 27 19.19 -14.09 -12.03
CA HIS A 27 17.75 -14.24 -12.08
C HIS A 27 17.40 -15.68 -12.45
N PHE A 28 16.28 -16.14 -11.96
CA PHE A 28 15.68 -17.42 -12.35
C PHE A 28 14.20 -17.22 -12.65
N VAL A 29 13.59 -18.18 -13.33
CA VAL A 29 12.16 -18.19 -13.63
C VAL A 29 11.48 -19.21 -12.72
N VAL A 30 10.44 -18.79 -12.01
CA VAL A 30 9.64 -19.68 -11.16
C VAL A 30 8.45 -20.18 -11.98
N VAL A 31 8.29 -21.49 -12.02
CA VAL A 31 7.24 -22.17 -12.77
C VAL A 31 6.55 -23.24 -11.92
N ASP A 32 5.32 -23.51 -12.23
CA ASP A 32 4.61 -24.67 -11.70
C ASP A 32 5.22 -25.98 -12.22
N SER A 33 5.42 -26.92 -11.33
CA SER A 33 6.02 -28.21 -11.68
C SER A 33 5.15 -29.07 -12.58
N ILE A 34 3.83 -28.90 -12.57
CA ILE A 34 2.85 -29.69 -13.32
C ILE A 34 2.51 -28.99 -14.64
N SER A 35 1.97 -27.80 -14.59
CA SER A 35 1.50 -27.07 -15.78
C SER A 35 2.65 -26.46 -16.60
N ARG A 36 3.84 -26.31 -16.00
CA ARG A 36 5.01 -25.63 -16.60
C ARG A 36 4.76 -24.15 -16.91
N LEU A 37 3.69 -23.58 -16.42
CA LEU A 37 3.39 -22.16 -16.57
C LEU A 37 4.19 -21.32 -15.56
N PRO A 38 4.62 -20.11 -15.94
CA PRO A 38 5.29 -19.20 -15.02
C PRO A 38 4.36 -18.81 -13.87
N LEU A 39 4.93 -18.66 -12.68
CA LEU A 39 4.23 -18.25 -11.47
C LEU A 39 4.54 -16.77 -11.18
N PRO A 40 3.70 -15.83 -11.67
CA PRO A 40 3.86 -14.42 -11.39
C PRO A 40 3.59 -14.16 -9.90
N ASN A 41 4.21 -13.12 -9.36
CA ASN A 41 4.06 -12.71 -7.96
C ASN A 41 4.59 -13.71 -6.91
N ALA A 42 5.36 -14.72 -7.31
CA ALA A 42 6.05 -15.56 -6.33
C ALA A 42 7.08 -14.74 -5.55
N SER A 43 6.98 -14.76 -4.23
CA SER A 43 7.82 -13.96 -3.33
C SER A 43 9.17 -14.63 -3.10
N VAL A 44 10.27 -13.86 -3.14
CA VAL A 44 11.64 -14.33 -2.96
C VAL A 44 12.24 -13.71 -1.71
N PHE A 45 12.69 -14.54 -0.77
CA PHE A 45 13.24 -14.12 0.51
C PHE A 45 14.72 -14.51 0.63
N ASP A 46 15.52 -13.68 1.31
CA ASP A 46 16.91 -13.99 1.60
C ASP A 46 17.04 -14.98 2.78
N LYS A 47 18.27 -15.45 3.04
CA LYS A 47 18.62 -16.33 4.18
C LYS A 47 18.25 -15.78 5.56
N LYS A 48 17.95 -14.48 5.68
CA LYS A 48 17.50 -13.82 6.92
C LYS A 48 15.99 -13.73 6.99
N GLY A 49 15.27 -14.13 5.94
CA GLY A 49 13.82 -13.99 5.80
C GLY A 49 13.38 -12.58 5.42
N ASN A 50 14.26 -11.76 4.83
CA ASN A 50 13.86 -10.47 4.28
C ASN A 50 13.38 -10.68 2.84
N LEU A 51 12.32 -9.98 2.44
CA LEU A 51 11.83 -10.00 1.07
C LEU A 51 12.85 -9.31 0.15
N LEU A 52 13.32 -10.02 -0.86
CA LEU A 52 14.15 -9.45 -1.93
C LEU A 52 13.29 -8.85 -3.03
N GLY A 53 12.08 -9.37 -3.22
CA GLY A 53 11.11 -8.92 -4.18
C GLY A 53 10.18 -10.06 -4.63
N ILE A 54 9.37 -9.81 -5.66
CA ILE A 54 8.45 -10.78 -6.24
C ILE A 54 8.75 -11.02 -7.72
N CYS A 55 8.34 -12.17 -8.23
CA CYS A 55 8.49 -12.52 -9.64
C CYS A 55 7.55 -11.68 -10.52
N ASN A 56 8.02 -11.27 -11.70
CA ASN A 56 7.20 -10.52 -12.65
C ASN A 56 6.16 -11.40 -13.36
N SER A 57 5.39 -10.83 -14.30
CA SER A 57 4.35 -11.52 -15.08
C SER A 57 4.85 -12.78 -15.82
N ASN A 58 6.13 -12.87 -16.13
CA ASN A 58 6.75 -14.02 -16.78
C ASN A 58 7.39 -15.01 -15.77
N GLY A 59 7.12 -14.86 -14.48
CA GLY A 59 7.70 -15.66 -13.42
C GLY A 59 9.19 -15.39 -13.14
N LYS A 60 9.78 -14.34 -13.75
CA LYS A 60 11.19 -14.02 -13.57
C LYS A 60 11.42 -13.38 -12.21
N SER A 61 12.38 -13.91 -11.45
CA SER A 61 12.74 -13.43 -10.12
C SER A 61 13.36 -12.03 -10.16
N PRO A 62 13.33 -11.27 -9.04
CA PRO A 62 14.20 -10.12 -8.84
C PRO A 62 15.68 -10.52 -8.94
N TYR A 63 16.56 -9.53 -8.96
CA TYR A 63 18.00 -9.75 -8.89
C TYR A 63 18.37 -10.41 -7.56
N VAL A 64 19.08 -11.53 -7.61
CA VAL A 64 19.55 -12.28 -6.44
C VAL A 64 21.07 -12.27 -6.42
N SER A 65 21.65 -11.61 -5.43
CA SER A 65 23.11 -11.64 -5.21
C SER A 65 23.53 -12.95 -4.53
N ALA A 66 24.71 -13.43 -4.81
CA ALA A 66 25.31 -14.59 -4.13
C ALA A 66 25.37 -14.43 -2.59
N SER A 67 25.40 -13.20 -2.08
CA SER A 67 25.38 -12.91 -0.65
C SER A 67 24.02 -13.16 0.02
N ASN A 68 22.94 -13.20 -0.77
CA ASN A 68 21.58 -13.42 -0.31
C ASN A 68 21.23 -14.90 -0.16
N LEU A 69 22.05 -15.79 -0.75
CA LEU A 69 21.83 -17.24 -0.70
C LEU A 69 22.02 -17.83 0.71
N PRO A 70 21.25 -18.86 1.06
CA PRO A 70 20.16 -19.46 0.28
C PRO A 70 18.92 -18.52 0.23
N VAL A 71 18.15 -18.59 -0.86
CA VAL A 71 16.90 -17.86 -0.98
C VAL A 71 15.70 -18.81 -0.90
N THR A 72 14.63 -18.36 -0.26
CA THR A 72 13.37 -19.11 -0.15
C THR A 72 12.32 -18.49 -1.08
N ILE A 73 11.68 -19.32 -1.90
CA ILE A 73 10.59 -18.92 -2.77
C ILE A 73 9.28 -19.38 -2.14
N ARG A 74 8.31 -18.45 -2.08
CA ARG A 74 6.96 -18.69 -1.59
C ARG A 74 5.94 -18.27 -2.63
N TYR A 75 4.94 -19.11 -2.83
CA TYR A 75 3.79 -18.79 -3.65
C TYR A 75 2.54 -19.46 -3.07
N MET A 76 1.42 -18.72 -3.07
CA MET A 76 0.18 -19.21 -2.46
C MET A 76 -0.28 -20.51 -3.14
N GLY A 77 -0.58 -21.53 -2.34
CA GLY A 77 -0.96 -22.84 -2.85
C GLY A 77 0.20 -23.75 -3.26
N PHE A 78 1.46 -23.33 -3.08
CA PHE A 78 2.65 -24.11 -3.41
C PHE A 78 3.53 -24.35 -2.19
N LYS A 79 4.33 -25.44 -2.23
CA LYS A 79 5.33 -25.72 -1.21
C LYS A 79 6.49 -24.74 -1.35
N GLU A 80 6.94 -24.21 -0.21
CA GLU A 80 8.14 -23.39 -0.17
C GLU A 80 9.34 -24.15 -0.74
N LYS A 81 10.19 -23.45 -1.47
CA LYS A 81 11.42 -24.02 -2.02
C LYS A 81 12.61 -23.13 -1.71
N GLU A 82 13.62 -23.76 -1.13
CA GLU A 82 14.91 -23.13 -0.87
C GLU A 82 15.86 -23.39 -2.03
N ILE A 83 16.63 -22.36 -2.43
CA ILE A 83 17.64 -22.40 -3.48
C ILE A 83 18.98 -22.03 -2.86
N GLU A 84 19.89 -22.97 -2.90
CA GLU A 84 21.24 -22.81 -2.34
C GLU A 84 22.24 -22.16 -3.33
N ASN A 85 21.96 -22.26 -4.64
CA ASN A 85 22.84 -21.73 -5.69
C ASN A 85 22.04 -21.25 -6.91
N LEU A 86 22.61 -20.36 -7.71
CA LEU A 86 21.99 -19.75 -8.90
C LEU A 86 22.36 -20.48 -10.20
N ASN A 87 22.71 -21.78 -10.13
CA ASN A 87 23.07 -22.55 -11.31
C ASN A 87 21.87 -23.01 -12.14
N GLN A 88 20.65 -22.75 -11.68
CA GLN A 88 19.41 -23.15 -12.32
C GLN A 88 18.67 -21.89 -12.83
N ASP A 89 18.44 -21.84 -14.14
CA ASP A 89 17.67 -20.76 -14.77
C ASP A 89 16.15 -20.89 -14.49
N THR A 90 15.68 -22.07 -14.06
CA THR A 90 14.26 -22.34 -13.81
C THR A 90 14.07 -23.12 -12.51
N VAL A 91 13.15 -22.62 -11.71
CA VAL A 91 12.78 -23.22 -10.42
C VAL A 91 11.35 -23.73 -10.49
N PHE A 92 11.15 -25.01 -10.22
CA PHE A 92 9.85 -25.65 -10.21
C PHE A 92 9.30 -25.65 -8.79
N LEU A 93 8.12 -25.06 -8.58
CA LEU A 93 7.34 -25.18 -7.36
C LEU A 93 6.31 -26.30 -7.50
N GLN A 94 6.09 -27.04 -6.43
CA GLN A 94 5.07 -28.07 -6.33
C GLN A 94 3.84 -27.51 -5.65
N GLU A 95 2.66 -27.79 -6.22
CA GLU A 95 1.41 -27.46 -5.54
C GLU A 95 1.36 -28.10 -4.15
N ASN A 96 0.93 -27.33 -3.20
CA ASN A 96 0.72 -27.81 -1.85
C ASN A 96 -0.77 -28.11 -1.68
N TYR A 97 -1.17 -29.33 -1.99
CA TYR A 97 -2.51 -29.80 -1.65
C TYR A 97 -2.58 -29.90 -0.12
N PHE A 98 -3.11 -28.88 0.52
CA PHE A 98 -3.53 -29.01 1.89
C PHE A 98 -4.73 -29.96 1.90
N GLU A 99 -4.54 -31.23 2.21
CA GLU A 99 -5.54 -31.95 2.95
C GLU A 99 -5.78 -31.10 4.21
N LEU A 100 -6.98 -30.55 4.38
CA LEU A 100 -7.34 -29.80 5.56
C LEU A 100 -6.94 -30.66 6.77
N PRO A 101 -5.97 -30.29 7.57
CA PRO A 101 -5.64 -31.08 8.74
C PRO A 101 -6.89 -31.08 9.60
N GLU A 102 -7.33 -32.30 9.96
CA GLU A 102 -8.31 -32.53 11.00
C GLU A 102 -8.06 -31.51 12.11
N VAL A 103 -9.11 -30.77 12.50
CA VAL A 103 -8.99 -29.63 13.45
C VAL A 103 -8.46 -30.18 14.78
N VAL A 104 -7.19 -30.39 14.85
CA VAL A 104 -6.50 -30.51 16.13
C VAL A 104 -6.63 -29.14 16.78
N VAL A 105 -7.42 -29.06 17.84
CA VAL A 105 -7.49 -27.90 18.73
C VAL A 105 -6.14 -27.81 19.47
N ALA A 106 -5.09 -27.55 18.70
CA ALA A 106 -3.83 -27.10 19.26
C ALA A 106 -4.07 -25.72 19.86
N THR A 107 -3.70 -25.54 21.10
CA THR A 107 -3.61 -24.25 21.82
C THR A 107 -3.26 -23.17 20.80
N ARG A 108 -4.23 -22.31 20.49
CA ARG A 108 -4.11 -21.26 19.45
C ARG A 108 -2.78 -20.52 19.64
N GLN A 109 -1.78 -20.88 18.87
CA GLN A 109 -0.58 -20.06 18.78
C GLN A 109 -1.05 -18.69 18.33
N LYS A 110 -0.80 -17.71 19.19
CA LYS A 110 -1.14 -16.30 18.88
C LYS A 110 -0.41 -15.95 17.60
N SER A 111 -1.08 -16.00 16.48
CA SER A 111 -0.53 -15.74 15.16
C SER A 111 -0.85 -14.32 14.72
N ILE A 112 0.01 -13.76 13.92
CA ILE A 112 -0.13 -12.45 13.30
C ILE A 112 -0.16 -12.70 11.80
N LEU A 113 -1.16 -12.19 11.14
CA LEU A 113 -1.23 -12.19 9.69
C LEU A 113 -0.39 -11.03 9.16
N HIS A 114 0.67 -11.36 8.44
CA HIS A 114 1.47 -10.44 7.65
C HIS A 114 0.96 -10.49 6.21
N MET A 115 0.69 -9.33 5.63
CA MET A 115 0.14 -9.20 4.29
C MET A 115 0.98 -8.22 3.50
N LEU A 116 1.41 -8.62 2.31
CA LEU A 116 2.10 -7.78 1.34
C LEU A 116 1.10 -7.31 0.29
N ALA A 117 1.15 -6.03 -0.08
CA ALA A 117 0.25 -5.50 -1.09
C ALA A 117 0.94 -4.50 -2.03
N TYR A 118 0.47 -4.49 -3.27
CA TYR A 118 0.76 -3.49 -4.28
C TYR A 118 -0.33 -2.41 -4.26
N VAL A 119 0.05 -1.15 -4.33
CA VAL A 119 -0.85 0.00 -4.33
C VAL A 119 -0.61 0.88 -5.53
N ARG A 120 -1.68 1.17 -6.28
CA ARG A 120 -1.75 2.25 -7.25
C ARG A 120 -2.55 3.41 -6.69
N GLU A 121 -1.98 4.57 -6.81
CA GLU A 121 -2.60 5.80 -6.32
C GLU A 121 -2.61 6.88 -7.38
N TYR A 122 -3.75 7.52 -7.51
CA TYR A 122 -4.00 8.70 -8.34
C TYR A 122 -4.51 9.81 -7.43
N SER A 123 -3.69 10.81 -7.19
CA SER A 123 -4.05 11.92 -6.32
C SER A 123 -3.89 13.24 -7.03
N SER A 124 -4.71 14.22 -6.68
CA SER A 124 -4.55 15.58 -7.15
C SER A 124 -4.80 16.56 -6.03
N LEU A 125 -3.99 17.62 -5.99
CA LEU A 125 -4.22 18.79 -5.18
C LEU A 125 -4.47 19.97 -6.13
N THR A 126 -5.62 20.61 -6.03
CA THR A 126 -6.00 21.72 -6.91
C THR A 126 -6.39 22.93 -6.08
N THR A 127 -5.87 24.09 -6.47
CA THR A 127 -6.26 25.41 -5.98
C THR A 127 -6.86 26.22 -7.12
N TYR A 128 -7.16 27.50 -6.91
CA TYR A 128 -7.65 28.36 -8.00
C TYR A 128 -6.66 28.55 -9.14
N THR A 129 -5.36 28.43 -8.87
CA THR A 129 -4.30 28.74 -9.82
C THR A 129 -3.44 27.55 -10.16
N ASP A 130 -3.32 26.59 -9.28
CA ASP A 130 -2.32 25.54 -9.36
C ASP A 130 -2.98 24.15 -9.25
N THR A 131 -2.45 23.19 -9.99
CA THR A 131 -2.82 21.77 -9.88
C THR A 131 -1.56 20.93 -9.82
N ILE A 132 -1.49 20.07 -8.83
CA ILE A 132 -0.47 19.04 -8.70
C ILE A 132 -1.17 17.70 -8.86
N PHE A 133 -0.79 16.93 -9.85
CA PHE A 133 -1.23 15.56 -10.01
C PHE A 133 -0.11 14.62 -9.57
N LEU A 134 -0.47 13.55 -8.90
CA LEU A 134 0.42 12.46 -8.46
C LEU A 134 -0.12 11.13 -8.98
N PHE A 135 0.69 10.42 -9.73
CA PHE A 135 0.60 8.98 -9.85
C PHE A 135 1.68 8.35 -8.99
N ARG A 136 1.34 7.35 -8.17
CA ARG A 136 2.30 6.69 -7.29
C ARG A 136 2.01 5.20 -7.19
N GLU A 137 3.05 4.42 -7.33
CA GLU A 137 3.05 2.98 -7.07
C GLU A 137 3.80 2.70 -5.79
N LYS A 138 3.31 1.77 -4.99
CA LYS A 138 3.90 1.41 -3.70
C LYS A 138 3.82 -0.09 -3.44
N MET A 139 4.86 -0.62 -2.80
CA MET A 139 4.75 -1.84 -2.04
C MET A 139 4.49 -1.50 -0.58
N VAL A 140 3.51 -2.14 0.01
CA VAL A 140 3.13 -1.90 1.41
C VAL A 140 2.91 -3.22 2.13
N ASP A 141 3.05 -3.20 3.45
CA ASP A 141 2.67 -4.33 4.29
C ASP A 141 1.67 -3.96 5.39
N PHE A 142 1.01 -4.99 5.90
CA PHE A 142 0.08 -4.93 7.01
C PHE A 142 0.42 -6.04 8.01
N MET A 143 0.24 -5.77 9.30
CA MET A 143 0.43 -6.75 10.38
C MET A 143 -0.82 -6.79 11.25
N VAL A 144 -1.63 -7.83 11.08
CA VAL A 144 -2.94 -7.94 11.71
C VAL A 144 -2.93 -9.04 12.77
N PRO A 145 -2.96 -8.67 14.08
CA PRO A 145 -3.12 -9.66 15.13
C PRO A 145 -4.45 -10.40 15.01
N GLN A 146 -4.41 -11.72 15.04
CA GLN A 146 -5.61 -12.57 14.95
C GLN A 146 -6.37 -12.66 16.29
N ASP A 147 -5.71 -12.36 17.40
CA ASP A 147 -6.34 -12.33 18.72
C ASP A 147 -6.30 -10.91 19.31
N LYS A 148 -7.48 -10.34 19.58
CA LYS A 148 -7.63 -9.02 20.23
C LYS A 148 -6.96 -8.93 21.62
N LYS A 149 -6.69 -10.08 22.28
CA LYS A 149 -6.00 -10.15 23.58
C LYS A 149 -4.48 -10.13 23.46
N MET A 150 -3.92 -10.15 22.26
CA MET A 150 -2.49 -10.06 22.05
C MET A 150 -1.93 -8.72 22.56
N LYS A 151 -0.77 -8.76 23.20
CA LYS A 151 0.01 -7.56 23.57
C LYS A 151 0.81 -6.98 22.39
N TYR A 152 0.30 -7.13 21.19
CA TYR A 152 0.87 -6.60 19.96
C TYR A 152 -0.23 -5.89 19.19
N ARG A 153 0.00 -4.64 18.82
CA ARG A 153 -1.03 -3.84 18.12
C ARG A 153 -1.00 -4.05 16.62
N GLY A 154 0.17 -4.37 16.07
CA GLY A 154 0.35 -4.45 14.63
C GLY A 154 0.08 -3.12 13.91
N TRP A 155 -0.12 -3.19 12.60
CA TRP A 155 -0.58 -2.05 11.80
C TRP A 155 -1.59 -2.51 10.76
N THR A 156 -2.77 -1.94 10.84
CA THR A 156 -3.87 -2.12 9.88
C THR A 156 -3.90 -1.06 8.79
N LYS A 157 -3.07 -0.02 8.93
CA LYS A 157 -2.75 0.95 7.88
C LYS A 157 -1.55 0.47 7.08
N PRO A 158 -1.44 0.85 5.80
CA PRO A 158 -0.29 0.46 5.00
C PRO A 158 1.01 1.05 5.57
N ARG A 159 2.00 0.21 5.78
CA ARG A 159 3.38 0.63 5.99
C ARG A 159 4.11 0.55 4.66
N ILE A 160 4.65 1.67 4.22
CA ILE A 160 5.32 1.76 2.93
C ILE A 160 6.68 1.08 3.02
N LEU A 161 6.90 0.10 2.15
CA LEU A 161 8.16 -0.62 1.99
C LEU A 161 9.01 0.00 0.89
N SER A 162 8.37 0.33 -0.24
CA SER A 162 8.98 1.08 -1.34
C SER A 162 7.92 1.90 -2.06
N SER A 163 8.31 2.98 -2.74
CA SER A 163 7.39 3.78 -3.52
C SER A 163 8.09 4.49 -4.67
N LYS A 164 7.39 4.61 -5.80
CA LYS A 164 7.82 5.37 -6.97
C LYS A 164 6.72 6.38 -7.30
N SER A 165 7.09 7.65 -7.41
CA SER A 165 6.15 8.75 -7.53
C SER A 165 6.41 9.52 -8.82
N TYR A 166 5.33 9.97 -9.45
CA TYR A 166 5.34 10.73 -10.69
C TYR A 166 4.41 11.91 -10.54
N TYR A 167 5.00 13.11 -10.43
CA TYR A 167 4.26 14.35 -10.24
C TYR A 167 4.15 15.13 -11.54
N HIS A 168 3.00 15.76 -11.73
CA HIS A 168 2.75 16.71 -12.80
C HIS A 168 2.19 18.01 -12.22
N PHE A 169 2.88 19.10 -12.47
CA PHE A 169 2.55 20.42 -11.96
C PHE A 169 2.05 21.31 -13.08
N ARG A 170 0.90 21.93 -12.86
CA ARG A 170 0.29 22.91 -13.76
C ARG A 170 -0.16 24.13 -13.00
N ASN A 171 -0.08 25.29 -13.65
CA ASN A 171 -0.71 26.51 -13.11
C ASN A 171 -1.34 27.36 -14.22
N SER A 172 -2.12 28.37 -13.80
CA SER A 172 -2.79 29.32 -14.71
C SER A 172 -1.82 30.24 -15.47
N GLU A 173 -0.53 30.29 -15.07
CA GLU A 173 0.53 31.12 -15.68
C GLU A 173 1.31 30.38 -16.75
N GLY A 174 0.94 29.15 -17.10
CA GLY A 174 1.55 28.35 -18.15
C GLY A 174 2.66 27.40 -17.68
N LEU A 175 2.81 27.21 -16.34
CA LEU A 175 3.69 26.15 -15.84
C LEU A 175 3.14 24.78 -16.26
N ASP A 176 4.01 23.96 -16.85
CA ASP A 176 3.78 22.53 -17.13
C ASP A 176 5.10 21.81 -16.88
N SER A 177 5.27 21.23 -15.70
CA SER A 177 6.51 20.54 -15.31
C SER A 177 6.19 19.22 -14.62
N VAL A 178 7.15 18.30 -14.61
CA VAL A 178 7.03 16.99 -13.99
C VAL A 178 8.22 16.73 -13.07
N SER A 179 8.06 15.83 -12.07
CA SER A 179 9.11 15.47 -11.12
C SER A 179 8.83 14.11 -10.49
N ASP A 180 9.83 13.46 -9.95
CA ASP A 180 9.73 12.28 -9.07
C ASP A 180 9.60 12.66 -7.57
N GLU A 181 9.80 13.94 -7.23
CA GLU A 181 9.71 14.44 -5.85
C GLU A 181 8.75 15.61 -5.70
N CYS A 182 8.13 15.73 -4.54
CA CYS A 182 7.30 16.87 -4.16
C CYS A 182 7.37 17.12 -2.65
N ASP A 183 7.52 18.39 -2.26
CA ASP A 183 7.53 18.79 -0.85
C ASP A 183 6.14 18.69 -0.18
N HIS A 184 5.08 18.55 -0.98
CA HIS A 184 3.70 18.49 -0.50
C HIS A 184 3.20 17.05 -0.46
N HIS A 185 2.85 16.59 0.74
CA HIS A 185 2.15 15.33 0.90
C HIS A 185 0.64 15.60 0.92
N PHE A 186 -0.10 15.06 -0.05
CA PHE A 186 -1.55 15.28 -0.21
C PHE A 186 -2.34 14.00 -0.55
N SER A 187 -1.84 12.85 -0.12
CA SER A 187 -2.46 11.56 -0.38
C SER A 187 -3.24 11.04 0.81
N TRP A 188 -4.44 10.52 0.55
CA TRP A 188 -5.21 9.77 1.53
C TRP A 188 -4.83 8.28 1.59
N SER A 189 -4.07 7.77 0.63
CA SER A 189 -3.78 6.34 0.52
C SER A 189 -2.96 5.77 1.69
N ASP A 190 -2.21 6.61 2.39
CA ASP A 190 -1.41 6.19 3.54
C ASP A 190 -2.24 6.08 4.84
N TRP A 191 -3.52 6.43 4.78
CA TRP A 191 -4.39 6.49 5.96
C TRP A 191 -5.50 5.46 5.96
N ILE A 192 -5.87 4.91 4.79
CA ILE A 192 -6.92 3.91 4.66
C ILE A 192 -6.32 2.53 4.88
N GLY A 193 -6.82 1.86 5.88
CA GLY A 193 -6.37 0.53 6.28
C GLY A 193 -7.47 -0.51 6.19
N ILE A 194 -7.17 -1.69 6.72
CA ILE A 194 -8.05 -2.86 6.73
C ILE A 194 -8.66 -3.08 8.12
N ASN A 195 -9.83 -3.72 8.14
CA ASN A 195 -10.48 -4.11 9.39
C ASN A 195 -10.12 -5.55 9.76
N PRO A 196 -9.80 -5.83 11.03
CA PRO A 196 -9.38 -7.15 11.45
C PRO A 196 -10.43 -8.26 11.24
N GLN A 197 -11.71 -7.98 11.52
CA GLN A 197 -12.80 -8.95 11.40
C GLN A 197 -14.13 -8.22 11.27
N ILE A 198 -15.00 -8.68 10.36
CA ILE A 198 -16.32 -8.09 10.10
C ILE A 198 -17.36 -9.20 10.01
N PRO A 199 -18.45 -9.14 10.80
CA PRO A 199 -19.55 -10.09 10.68
C PRO A 199 -20.28 -9.96 9.34
N ILE A 200 -20.52 -11.08 8.68
CA ILE A 200 -21.34 -11.14 7.46
C ILE A 200 -22.79 -10.82 7.81
N LYS A 201 -23.47 -10.14 6.93
CA LYS A 201 -24.88 -9.80 7.11
C LYS A 201 -25.75 -11.07 7.19
N ARG A 202 -26.65 -11.12 8.16
CA ARG A 202 -27.52 -12.30 8.41
C ARG A 202 -28.26 -12.78 7.17
N LYS A 203 -28.70 -11.86 6.30
CA LYS A 203 -29.40 -12.19 5.05
C LYS A 203 -28.51 -12.93 4.04
N LEU A 204 -27.20 -12.80 4.13
CA LEU A 204 -26.24 -13.44 3.24
C LEU A 204 -25.69 -14.75 3.82
N LEU A 205 -25.96 -15.03 5.09
CA LEU A 205 -25.60 -16.30 5.72
C LEU A 205 -26.48 -17.42 5.17
N GLY A 206 -25.85 -18.53 4.75
CA GLY A 206 -26.56 -19.69 4.20
C GLY A 206 -27.06 -19.54 2.76
N SER A 207 -26.91 -18.37 2.12
CA SER A 207 -27.20 -18.19 0.69
C SER A 207 -25.94 -18.30 -0.14
N GLU A 208 -25.99 -18.88 -1.34
CA GLU A 208 -24.89 -18.89 -2.29
C GLU A 208 -24.78 -17.55 -3.02
N ILE A 209 -25.90 -16.94 -3.37
CA ILE A 209 -25.96 -15.67 -4.09
C ILE A 209 -26.94 -14.75 -3.38
N GLY A 210 -26.57 -13.50 -3.18
CA GLY A 210 -27.46 -12.53 -2.55
C GLY A 210 -26.88 -11.13 -2.47
N THR A 211 -27.79 -10.18 -2.25
CA THR A 211 -27.45 -8.77 -2.02
C THR A 211 -28.12 -8.27 -0.75
N ASP A 212 -27.39 -7.57 0.09
CA ASP A 212 -27.95 -6.84 1.23
C ASP A 212 -27.53 -5.40 1.20
N THR A 213 -28.47 -4.51 1.47
CA THR A 213 -28.25 -3.07 1.36
C THR A 213 -28.64 -2.39 2.67
N LEU A 214 -27.68 -1.69 3.26
CA LEU A 214 -27.93 -0.85 4.42
C LEU A 214 -28.24 0.57 3.97
N LYS A 215 -29.42 1.05 4.31
CA LYS A 215 -29.84 2.42 4.00
C LYS A 215 -29.25 3.38 5.02
N GLY A 216 -28.50 4.39 4.56
CA GLY A 216 -28.17 5.55 5.34
C GLY A 216 -29.25 6.64 5.27
N LYS A 217 -29.01 7.78 5.89
CA LYS A 217 -30.00 8.87 5.96
C LYS A 217 -30.39 9.44 4.57
N TYR A 218 -29.46 9.49 3.62
CA TYR A 218 -29.66 10.11 2.29
C TYR A 218 -29.33 9.21 1.13
N SER A 219 -28.57 8.14 1.34
CA SER A 219 -28.16 7.16 0.33
C SER A 219 -27.89 5.83 0.99
N HIS A 220 -27.64 4.80 0.18
CA HIS A 220 -27.16 3.55 0.72
C HIS A 220 -25.77 3.78 1.36
N SER A 221 -25.61 3.28 2.59
CA SER A 221 -24.33 3.37 3.32
C SER A 221 -23.42 2.17 3.04
N GLU A 222 -24.01 1.00 2.86
CA GLU A 222 -23.32 -0.24 2.53
C GLU A 222 -24.15 -1.04 1.52
N ILE A 223 -23.51 -1.59 0.50
CA ILE A 223 -24.10 -2.55 -0.45
C ILE A 223 -23.20 -3.78 -0.43
N TRP A 224 -23.77 -4.90 -0.04
CA TRP A 224 -23.10 -6.19 0.06
C TRP A 224 -23.59 -7.09 -1.06
N ASN A 225 -22.66 -7.65 -1.83
CA ASN A 225 -22.96 -8.64 -2.86
C ASN A 225 -22.20 -9.92 -2.54
N LYS A 226 -22.90 -11.04 -2.51
CA LYS A 226 -22.34 -12.38 -2.33
C LYS A 226 -22.56 -13.19 -3.59
N ASN A 227 -21.51 -13.85 -4.04
CA ASN A 227 -21.57 -14.84 -5.11
C ASN A 227 -20.68 -16.02 -4.71
N LYS A 228 -21.32 -17.08 -4.22
CA LYS A 228 -20.67 -18.25 -3.61
C LYS A 228 -19.75 -17.86 -2.45
N ASP A 229 -18.45 -18.05 -2.62
CA ASP A 229 -17.39 -17.74 -1.66
C ASP A 229 -16.81 -16.33 -1.81
N LYS A 230 -17.30 -15.55 -2.80
CA LYS A 230 -16.88 -14.17 -3.03
C LYS A 230 -17.87 -13.19 -2.43
N ILE A 231 -17.36 -12.20 -1.72
CA ILE A 231 -18.16 -11.11 -1.16
C ILE A 231 -17.54 -9.77 -1.53
N THR A 232 -18.31 -8.88 -2.12
CA THR A 232 -17.91 -7.49 -2.35
C THR A 232 -18.76 -6.54 -1.51
N ILE A 233 -18.16 -5.44 -1.08
CA ILE A 233 -18.82 -4.46 -0.22
C ILE A 233 -18.50 -3.06 -0.72
N ASP A 234 -19.54 -2.35 -1.17
CA ASP A 234 -19.46 -0.93 -1.53
C ASP A 234 -19.95 -0.08 -0.36
N ILE A 235 -19.13 0.85 0.08
CA ILE A 235 -19.38 1.67 1.26
C ILE A 235 -19.35 3.13 0.89
N ASN A 236 -20.41 3.86 1.25
CA ASN A 236 -20.42 5.31 1.28
C ASN A 236 -20.26 5.80 2.73
N VAL A 237 -19.05 6.16 3.10
CA VAL A 237 -18.68 6.54 4.48
C VAL A 237 -19.46 7.75 4.96
N LEU A 238 -19.88 8.65 4.04
CA LEU A 238 -20.61 9.87 4.36
C LEU A 238 -22.12 9.66 4.49
N ALA A 239 -22.63 8.52 4.11
CA ALA A 239 -24.07 8.25 4.15
C ALA A 239 -24.59 7.99 5.55
N ASP A 240 -23.80 7.44 6.44
CA ASP A 240 -24.17 7.13 7.81
C ASP A 240 -22.97 7.11 8.77
N SER A 241 -23.20 7.43 10.07
CA SER A 241 -22.17 7.37 11.10
C SER A 241 -21.68 5.95 11.40
N THR A 242 -22.53 4.95 11.16
CA THR A 242 -22.18 3.53 11.37
C THR A 242 -21.14 3.05 10.36
N SER A 243 -21.03 3.69 9.21
CA SER A 243 -20.03 3.37 8.19
C SER A 243 -18.60 3.74 8.62
N ARG A 244 -18.46 4.51 9.72
CA ARG A 244 -17.15 4.85 10.31
C ARG A 244 -16.33 3.63 10.74
N LYS A 245 -16.96 2.51 11.07
CA LYS A 245 -16.27 1.25 11.40
C LYS A 245 -15.33 0.78 10.28
N TRP A 246 -15.60 1.19 9.04
CA TRP A 246 -14.80 0.84 7.87
C TRP A 246 -13.52 1.66 7.70
N VAL A 247 -13.46 2.83 8.36
CA VAL A 247 -12.34 3.78 8.31
C VAL A 247 -12.07 4.35 9.72
N PRO A 248 -11.64 3.52 10.67
CA PRO A 248 -11.63 3.87 12.09
C PRO A 248 -10.79 5.07 12.44
N ASP A 249 -9.71 5.32 11.71
CA ASP A 249 -8.72 6.33 12.08
C ASP A 249 -8.90 7.70 11.43
N ILE A 250 -9.73 7.79 10.39
CA ILE A 250 -9.96 9.06 9.66
C ILE A 250 -10.67 10.12 10.50
N SER A 251 -11.49 9.70 11.45
CA SER A 251 -12.20 10.65 12.31
C SER A 251 -11.28 11.57 13.15
N GLY A 252 -9.99 11.22 13.29
CA GLY A 252 -9.00 12.11 13.90
C GLY A 252 -8.55 13.26 13.00
N TYR A 253 -8.82 13.16 11.69
CA TYR A 253 -8.44 14.15 10.69
C TYR A 253 -9.54 15.12 10.32
N PHE A 254 -10.78 14.91 10.80
CA PHE A 254 -11.85 15.92 10.75
C PHE A 254 -11.55 17.06 11.73
N LYS A 255 -10.50 17.81 11.42
CA LYS A 255 -10.21 19.09 12.06
C LYS A 255 -10.97 20.17 11.32
N ASP A 256 -11.15 21.29 11.98
CA ASP A 256 -12.03 22.41 11.62
C ASP A 256 -11.87 22.96 10.19
N ASN A 257 -10.93 22.44 9.38
CA ASN A 257 -10.56 22.98 8.08
C ASN A 257 -10.57 21.95 6.93
N ILE A 258 -11.17 20.77 7.12
CA ILE A 258 -11.31 19.76 6.06
C ILE A 258 -12.76 19.30 5.98
N ASP A 259 -13.36 19.50 4.81
CA ASP A 259 -14.67 18.97 4.45
C ASP A 259 -14.51 17.85 3.43
N PHE A 260 -15.28 16.77 3.55
CA PHE A 260 -15.29 15.68 2.58
C PHE A 260 -16.50 15.79 1.66
N ASP A 261 -16.27 15.83 0.36
CA ASP A 261 -17.31 15.88 -0.67
C ASP A 261 -17.68 14.48 -1.18
N ASN A 262 -16.72 13.56 -1.22
CA ASN A 262 -16.92 12.16 -1.56
C ASN A 262 -16.04 11.28 -0.69
N PHE A 263 -16.56 10.13 -0.24
CA PHE A 263 -15.80 9.14 0.45
C PHE A 263 -16.42 7.76 0.26
N LYS A 264 -15.92 7.03 -0.72
CA LYS A 264 -16.37 5.68 -1.03
C LYS A 264 -15.21 4.70 -0.86
N VAL A 265 -15.53 3.52 -0.38
CA VAL A 265 -14.58 2.41 -0.23
C VAL A 265 -15.22 1.15 -0.79
N HIS A 266 -14.46 0.38 -1.52
CA HIS A 266 -14.84 -0.93 -2.02
C HIS A 266 -13.90 -1.98 -1.43
N PHE A 267 -14.43 -3.12 -0.96
CA PHE A 267 -13.66 -4.28 -0.51
C PHE A 267 -14.07 -5.53 -1.29
N GLY A 268 -13.07 -6.31 -1.71
CA GLY A 268 -13.25 -7.62 -2.33
C GLY A 268 -12.69 -8.73 -1.45
N TYR A 269 -13.53 -9.72 -1.13
CA TYR A 269 -13.16 -10.90 -0.36
C TYR A 269 -13.42 -12.16 -1.17
N GLU A 270 -12.53 -13.14 -1.10
CA GLU A 270 -12.66 -14.45 -1.73
C GLU A 270 -12.36 -15.57 -0.73
N ASN A 271 -12.81 -16.78 -1.06
CA ASN A 271 -12.66 -17.97 -0.20
C ASN A 271 -13.32 -17.81 1.19
N VAL A 272 -14.43 -17.10 1.25
CA VAL A 272 -15.16 -16.85 2.50
C VAL A 272 -15.92 -18.08 2.90
N THR A 273 -15.50 -18.76 3.96
CA THR A 273 -16.07 -20.05 4.41
C THR A 273 -16.94 -19.96 5.67
N GLY A 274 -16.84 -18.87 6.42
CA GLY A 274 -17.53 -18.69 7.70
C GLY A 274 -18.58 -17.58 7.69
N ASP A 275 -18.95 -17.15 8.87
CA ASP A 275 -19.87 -16.04 9.14
C ASP A 275 -19.15 -14.71 9.44
N LEU A 276 -17.83 -14.72 9.33
CA LEU A 276 -16.95 -13.55 9.48
C LEU A 276 -16.11 -13.35 8.22
N LEU A 277 -15.94 -12.11 7.80
CA LEU A 277 -14.89 -11.71 6.86
C LEU A 277 -13.60 -11.53 7.64
N LEU A 278 -12.57 -12.19 7.19
CA LEU A 278 -11.25 -12.15 7.79
C LEU A 278 -10.28 -11.38 6.87
N PRO A 279 -9.23 -10.75 7.39
CA PRO A 279 -8.20 -10.14 6.57
C PRO A 279 -7.53 -11.12 5.60
N ASN A 280 -7.47 -12.40 5.97
CA ASN A 280 -6.95 -13.45 5.11
C ASN A 280 -7.76 -13.64 3.82
N ASP A 281 -9.06 -13.39 3.87
CA ASP A 281 -9.97 -13.54 2.74
C ASP A 281 -10.01 -12.28 1.85
N LEU A 282 -9.47 -11.15 2.30
CA LEU A 282 -9.44 -9.87 1.59
C LEU A 282 -8.46 -9.93 0.42
N THR A 283 -8.92 -9.83 -0.82
CA THR A 283 -8.07 -9.87 -2.04
C THR A 283 -7.65 -8.48 -2.50
N ASN A 284 -8.57 -7.52 -2.42
CA ASN A 284 -8.31 -6.16 -2.82
C ASN A 284 -9.24 -5.18 -2.10
N TYR A 285 -8.86 -3.93 -2.09
CA TYR A 285 -9.77 -2.83 -1.79
C TYR A 285 -9.39 -1.59 -2.58
N SER A 286 -10.36 -0.75 -2.84
CA SER A 286 -10.15 0.55 -3.47
C SER A 286 -10.95 1.63 -2.76
N PHE A 287 -10.56 2.87 -2.95
CA PHE A 287 -11.30 3.99 -2.39
C PHE A 287 -11.19 5.24 -3.26
N ASN A 288 -12.21 6.07 -3.17
CA ASN A 288 -12.25 7.40 -3.78
C ASN A 288 -12.62 8.42 -2.71
N ILE A 289 -11.72 9.36 -2.43
CA ILE A 289 -11.88 10.41 -1.44
C ILE A 289 -11.69 11.76 -2.09
N GLU A 290 -12.66 12.64 -1.92
CA GLU A 290 -12.59 14.04 -2.33
C GLU A 290 -12.79 14.91 -1.10
N SER A 291 -11.87 15.84 -0.88
CA SER A 291 -11.86 16.71 0.30
C SER A 291 -11.44 18.12 -0.04
N VAL A 292 -12.05 19.07 0.66
CA VAL A 292 -11.69 20.49 0.61
C VAL A 292 -11.02 20.86 1.91
N GLY A 293 -9.86 21.49 1.82
CA GLY A 293 -9.13 22.01 2.96
C GLY A 293 -8.80 23.48 2.79
N ARG A 294 -8.40 24.13 3.88
CA ARG A 294 -7.97 25.52 3.87
C ARG A 294 -6.65 25.68 4.60
N GLY A 295 -5.71 26.35 3.95
CA GLY A 295 -4.46 26.81 4.56
C GLY A 295 -3.62 25.68 5.17
N HIS A 296 -3.32 25.78 6.46
CA HIS A 296 -2.44 24.86 7.19
C HIS A 296 -3.16 23.62 7.76
N SER A 297 -4.19 23.11 7.11
CA SER A 297 -4.80 21.82 7.48
C SER A 297 -3.85 20.62 7.20
N LEU A 298 -4.39 19.41 7.14
CA LEU A 298 -3.58 18.18 6.98
C LEU A 298 -2.65 18.23 5.77
N PHE A 299 -3.17 18.64 4.60
CA PHE A 299 -2.39 18.83 3.39
C PHE A 299 -2.01 20.29 3.27
N ARG A 300 -0.90 20.67 3.88
CA ARG A 300 -0.43 22.05 3.92
C ARG A 300 -0.04 22.53 2.52
N PHE A 301 -0.55 23.69 2.14
CA PHE A 301 -0.17 24.39 0.93
C PHE A 301 0.42 25.76 1.25
N ASN A 302 1.23 26.35 0.35
CA ASN A 302 2.02 27.56 0.63
C ASN A 302 1.17 28.82 0.92
N ARG A 303 -0.09 28.84 0.53
CA ARG A 303 -1.00 29.97 0.75
C ARG A 303 -1.91 29.68 1.93
N PRO A 304 -1.71 30.33 3.08
CA PRO A 304 -2.44 29.98 4.31
C PRO A 304 -3.96 30.23 4.24
N ASP A 305 -4.42 31.13 3.38
CA ASP A 305 -5.82 31.54 3.26
C ASP A 305 -6.51 30.98 2.01
N GLU A 306 -5.83 30.17 1.23
CA GLU A 306 -6.38 29.59 -0.01
C GLU A 306 -7.02 28.23 0.28
N ASP A 307 -8.23 28.03 -0.25
CA ASP A 307 -8.86 26.71 -0.26
C ASP A 307 -8.16 25.83 -1.29
N TYR A 308 -7.99 24.56 -0.93
CA TYR A 308 -7.49 23.55 -1.84
C TYR A 308 -8.40 22.31 -1.84
N PHE A 309 -8.51 21.70 -3.00
CA PHE A 309 -9.25 20.49 -3.23
C PHE A 309 -8.25 19.33 -3.39
N VAL A 310 -8.44 18.25 -2.63
CA VAL A 310 -7.66 17.01 -2.77
C VAL A 310 -8.59 15.88 -3.15
N SER A 311 -8.28 15.25 -4.28
CA SER A 311 -8.90 14.00 -4.71
C SER A 311 -7.87 12.90 -4.66
N THR A 312 -8.23 11.75 -4.10
CA THR A 312 -7.40 10.55 -4.11
C THR A 312 -8.25 9.36 -4.49
N TYR A 313 -7.87 8.68 -5.57
CA TYR A 313 -8.32 7.34 -5.90
C TYR A 313 -7.13 6.38 -5.70
N ALA A 314 -7.35 5.26 -5.04
CA ALA A 314 -6.32 4.25 -4.90
C ALA A 314 -6.92 2.84 -4.94
N GLU A 315 -6.12 1.92 -5.46
CA GLU A 315 -6.37 0.49 -5.54
C GLU A 315 -5.26 -0.24 -4.78
N VAL A 316 -5.64 -1.22 -4.00
CA VAL A 316 -4.73 -2.04 -3.20
C VAL A 316 -4.99 -3.49 -3.51
N TYR A 317 -3.97 -4.21 -3.96
CA TYR A 317 -4.00 -5.62 -4.32
C TYR A 317 -3.09 -6.41 -3.38
N PHE A 318 -3.64 -7.41 -2.71
CA PHE A 318 -2.84 -8.26 -1.83
C PHE A 318 -2.14 -9.34 -2.63
N LEU A 319 -0.81 -9.35 -2.57
CA LEU A 319 0.05 -10.24 -3.33
C LEU A 319 0.45 -11.49 -2.54
N ASP A 320 0.68 -11.31 -1.24
CA ASP A 320 1.10 -12.41 -0.36
C ASP A 320 0.54 -12.24 1.05
N LYS A 321 0.28 -13.36 1.72
CA LYS A 321 -0.26 -13.42 3.07
C LYS A 321 0.33 -14.60 3.82
N GLU A 322 0.91 -14.34 4.97
CA GLU A 322 1.47 -15.38 5.81
C GLU A 322 1.13 -15.20 7.29
N PHE A 323 1.00 -16.29 8.00
CA PHE A 323 0.88 -16.27 9.45
C PHE A 323 2.26 -16.38 10.08
N ILE A 324 2.66 -15.34 10.80
CA ILE A 324 3.96 -15.27 11.46
C ILE A 324 3.83 -15.26 12.99
N SER A 325 4.92 -15.57 13.66
CA SER A 325 5.00 -15.49 15.12
C SER A 325 5.14 -14.06 15.61
N LEU A 326 4.77 -13.81 16.88
CA LEU A 326 5.01 -12.53 17.53
C LEU A 326 6.49 -12.08 17.52
N LYS A 327 7.42 -13.06 17.57
CA LYS A 327 8.85 -12.78 17.54
C LYS A 327 9.28 -12.25 16.16
N GLU A 328 8.79 -12.86 15.13
CA GLU A 328 9.02 -12.43 13.74
C GLU A 328 8.38 -11.06 13.47
N ALA A 329 7.12 -10.86 13.85
CA ALA A 329 6.46 -9.57 13.71
C ALA A 329 7.23 -8.42 14.36
N LYS A 330 7.75 -8.63 15.57
CA LYS A 330 8.60 -7.65 16.26
C LYS A 330 9.95 -7.42 15.59
N LYS A 331 10.49 -8.43 14.91
CA LYS A 331 11.71 -8.27 14.09
C LYS A 331 11.41 -7.42 12.87
N TRP A 332 10.30 -7.69 12.18
CA TRP A 332 9.82 -6.90 11.04
C TRP A 332 9.52 -5.43 11.42
N GLU A 333 8.91 -5.19 12.57
CA GLU A 333 8.62 -3.83 13.08
C GLU A 333 9.87 -2.96 13.24
N LYS A 334 11.01 -3.59 13.58
CA LYS A 334 12.30 -2.91 13.78
C LYS A 334 13.15 -2.80 12.51
N HIS A 335 12.72 -3.44 11.44
CA HIS A 335 13.46 -3.43 10.19
C HIS A 335 13.16 -2.12 9.45
N ASP A 336 14.19 -1.30 9.25
CA ASP A 336 14.11 -0.12 8.41
C ASP A 336 14.37 -0.56 6.96
N PHE A 337 13.35 -0.42 6.13
CA PHE A 337 13.47 -0.64 4.68
C PHE A 337 13.99 0.64 4.04
N TYR A 338 15.10 0.53 3.33
CA TYR A 338 15.51 1.56 2.40
C TYR A 338 14.69 1.40 1.13
N SER A 339 14.24 2.51 0.53
CA SER A 339 13.35 2.53 -0.64
C SER A 339 13.86 1.72 -1.85
N ASP A 340 15.15 1.44 -1.90
CA ASP A 340 15.82 0.75 -3.00
C ASP A 340 15.96 -0.77 -2.78
N GLU A 341 15.58 -1.29 -1.60
CA GLU A 341 15.71 -2.72 -1.29
C GLU A 341 14.57 -3.58 -1.83
N ILE A 342 13.39 -2.99 -2.06
CA ILE A 342 12.20 -3.69 -2.53
C ILE A 342 11.76 -3.11 -3.86
N GLU A 343 11.84 -3.91 -4.92
CA GLU A 343 11.30 -3.56 -6.22
C GLU A 343 9.76 -3.48 -6.15
N ILE A 344 9.19 -2.57 -6.93
CA ILE A 344 7.74 -2.44 -7.06
C ILE A 344 7.28 -3.42 -8.14
N TYR A 345 6.34 -4.27 -7.78
CA TYR A 345 5.77 -5.28 -8.66
C TYR A 345 4.28 -5.03 -8.84
N GLU A 346 3.90 -4.88 -10.09
CA GLU A 346 2.51 -4.69 -10.46
C GLU A 346 1.71 -5.98 -10.22
N ALA A 347 0.54 -5.85 -9.60
CA ALA A 347 -0.35 -6.99 -9.44
C ALA A 347 -0.88 -7.45 -10.80
N TYR A 348 -0.92 -8.75 -11.03
CA TYR A 348 -1.45 -9.33 -12.28
C TYR A 348 -2.91 -8.93 -12.55
N GLU A 349 -3.69 -8.75 -11.49
CA GLU A 349 -5.11 -8.38 -11.55
C GLU A 349 -5.32 -6.87 -11.77
N ALA A 350 -4.27 -6.07 -11.67
CA ALA A 350 -4.37 -4.64 -11.87
C ALA A 350 -4.65 -4.33 -13.36
N PRO A 351 -5.62 -3.47 -13.67
CA PRO A 351 -5.91 -3.09 -15.06
C PRO A 351 -4.71 -2.38 -15.68
N GLU A 352 -4.58 -2.46 -17.00
CA GLU A 352 -3.53 -1.74 -17.74
C GLU A 352 -3.57 -0.24 -17.44
N LEU A 353 -2.38 0.36 -17.32
CA LEU A 353 -2.24 1.79 -17.10
C LEU A 353 -2.74 2.57 -18.33
N GLN A 354 -3.47 3.63 -18.08
CA GLN A 354 -3.95 4.52 -19.12
C GLN A 354 -2.77 5.23 -19.82
N SER A 355 -2.89 5.48 -21.12
CA SER A 355 -1.81 6.06 -21.94
C SER A 355 -1.25 7.38 -21.42
N HIS A 356 -2.08 8.23 -20.80
CA HIS A 356 -1.61 9.49 -20.21
C HIS A 356 -0.75 9.31 -18.97
N ILE A 357 -0.94 8.23 -18.21
CA ILE A 357 -0.10 7.86 -17.07
C ILE A 357 1.25 7.36 -17.57
N LEU A 358 1.25 6.49 -18.58
CA LEU A 358 2.48 6.02 -19.22
C LEU A 358 3.31 7.18 -19.77
N ALA A 359 2.66 8.15 -20.44
CA ALA A 359 3.31 9.36 -20.93
C ALA A 359 3.88 10.24 -19.78
N LEU A 360 3.18 10.31 -18.63
CA LEU A 360 3.70 10.99 -17.46
C LEU A 360 4.96 10.30 -16.90
N MET A 361 4.90 8.97 -16.77
CA MET A 361 6.03 8.16 -16.29
C MET A 361 7.25 8.36 -17.19
N GLU A 362 7.07 8.24 -18.50
CA GLU A 362 8.13 8.46 -19.49
C GLU A 362 8.72 9.89 -19.39
N ARG A 363 7.87 10.92 -19.26
CA ARG A 363 8.34 12.30 -19.07
C ARG A 363 9.20 12.43 -17.80
N VAL A 364 8.80 11.84 -16.70
CA VAL A 364 9.53 11.92 -15.42
C VAL A 364 10.84 11.15 -15.51
N GLU A 365 10.88 9.99 -16.14
CA GLU A 365 12.08 9.17 -16.26
C GLU A 365 13.15 9.79 -17.18
N ASN A 366 12.73 10.55 -18.18
CA ASN A 366 13.61 11.20 -19.15
C ASN A 366 14.10 12.60 -18.71
N ILE A 367 13.75 13.04 -17.49
CA ILE A 367 14.14 14.37 -17.04
C ILE A 367 15.58 14.39 -16.52
N ASP A 368 16.31 15.46 -16.89
CA ASP A 368 17.58 15.81 -16.25
C ASP A 368 17.32 16.30 -14.81
N LYS A 369 17.55 15.42 -13.85
CA LYS A 369 17.32 15.68 -12.42
C LYS A 369 18.03 16.93 -11.89
N GLN A 370 19.15 17.34 -12.49
CA GLN A 370 19.86 18.55 -12.09
C GLN A 370 19.11 19.83 -12.46
N GLN A 371 18.47 19.86 -13.62
CA GLN A 371 17.66 21.01 -14.04
C GLN A 371 16.37 21.15 -13.21
N ILE A 372 15.75 20.05 -12.81
CA ILE A 372 14.53 20.08 -11.99
C ILE A 372 14.81 20.62 -10.60
N ILE A 373 15.89 20.17 -9.95
CA ILE A 373 16.26 20.64 -8.61
C ILE A 373 16.46 22.15 -8.59
N LEU A 374 17.02 22.73 -9.66
CA LEU A 374 17.24 24.18 -9.78
C LEU A 374 15.92 24.94 -10.01
N SER A 375 15.10 24.51 -10.97
CA SER A 375 13.84 25.18 -11.30
C SER A 375 12.80 25.05 -10.17
N TRP A 376 12.81 23.92 -9.46
CA TRP A 376 11.89 23.59 -8.40
C TRP A 376 12.20 24.34 -7.10
N LYS A 377 13.48 24.42 -6.71
CA LYS A 377 13.91 25.19 -5.52
C LYS A 377 13.63 26.67 -5.63
N ASP A 378 13.56 27.19 -6.83
CA ASP A 378 13.40 28.63 -7.07
C ASP A 378 11.95 29.07 -7.20
N ASN A 379 10.98 28.13 -7.28
CA ASN A 379 9.56 28.49 -7.31
C ASN A 379 9.01 28.58 -5.89
N PRO A 380 8.79 29.80 -5.33
CA PRO A 380 8.33 29.99 -3.95
C PRO A 380 6.93 29.43 -3.70
N ARG A 381 6.13 29.15 -4.75
CA ARG A 381 4.78 28.55 -4.64
C ARG A 381 4.81 27.11 -4.16
N PHE A 382 5.86 26.39 -4.45
CA PHE A 382 6.02 24.97 -4.11
C PHE A 382 6.96 24.74 -2.94
N ARG A 383 7.55 25.82 -2.37
CA ARG A 383 8.37 25.70 -1.17
C ARG A 383 7.50 25.52 0.07
N TYR A 384 7.66 24.39 0.73
CA TYR A 384 7.16 24.18 2.06
C TYR A 384 7.98 25.00 3.05
N GLU A 385 7.46 26.17 3.48
CA GLU A 385 8.03 26.86 4.64
C GLU A 385 7.67 26.08 5.91
N ARG A 386 8.59 25.24 6.38
CA ARG A 386 8.56 24.77 7.77
C ARG A 386 8.64 25.99 8.66
N LYS A 387 7.51 26.52 9.09
CA LYS A 387 7.50 27.40 10.26
C LYS A 387 8.16 26.64 11.40
N LYS A 388 9.41 27.01 11.74
CA LYS A 388 10.01 26.60 13.00
C LYS A 388 9.08 27.08 14.10
N ASN A 389 8.22 26.20 14.61
CA ASN A 389 7.50 26.44 15.85
C ASN A 389 8.56 26.43 16.98
N ASN A 390 9.23 27.58 17.16
CA ASN A 390 10.20 27.79 18.24
C ASN A 390 9.56 27.89 19.63
N ASN A 391 8.26 27.65 19.76
CA ASN A 391 7.55 27.68 21.04
C ASN A 391 7.46 26.27 21.69
N PHE A 392 8.57 25.54 21.72
CA PHE A 392 8.69 24.37 22.59
C PHE A 392 9.03 24.81 24.02
N SER A 393 8.02 25.24 24.78
CA SER A 393 8.14 25.38 26.23
C SER A 393 8.24 24.01 26.87
N LEU A 394 9.30 23.77 27.66
CA LEU A 394 9.49 22.55 28.47
C LEU A 394 8.27 22.25 29.37
N GLY A 395 7.58 23.29 29.86
CA GLY A 395 6.34 23.18 30.63
C GLY A 395 5.19 22.53 29.86
N ASN A 396 5.02 22.88 28.59
CA ASN A 396 3.98 22.26 27.74
C ASN A 396 4.27 20.78 27.42
N ARG A 397 5.55 20.41 27.37
CA ARG A 397 5.96 19.03 27.16
C ARG A 397 5.65 18.15 28.37
N LEU A 398 5.96 18.63 29.59
CA LEU A 398 5.63 17.97 30.86
C LEU A 398 4.12 17.84 31.04
N LEU A 399 3.35 18.90 30.77
CA LEU A 399 1.89 18.89 30.83
C LEU A 399 1.26 17.87 29.86
N ASN A 400 1.82 17.71 28.65
CA ASN A 400 1.34 16.73 27.69
C ASN A 400 1.66 15.29 28.11
N ILE A 401 2.82 15.07 28.74
CA ILE A 401 3.19 13.76 29.31
C ILE A 401 2.22 13.38 30.43
N VAL A 402 1.95 14.30 31.38
CA VAL A 402 1.01 14.06 32.48
C VAL A 402 -0.42 13.80 31.96
N LYS A 403 -0.88 14.56 30.97
CA LYS A 403 -2.19 14.32 30.32
C LYS A 403 -2.25 12.99 29.58
N GLY A 404 -1.12 12.51 29.05
CA GLY A 404 -1.02 11.19 28.41
C GLY A 404 -1.13 10.05 29.41
N ILE A 405 -0.41 10.14 30.55
CA ILE A 405 -0.38 9.13 31.62
C ILE A 405 -1.75 9.03 32.31
N THR A 406 -2.43 10.14 32.54
CA THR A 406 -3.75 10.16 33.23
C THR A 406 -4.92 9.77 32.32
N GLY A 407 -4.71 9.50 31.03
CA GLY A 407 -5.78 9.17 30.07
C GLY A 407 -6.71 10.34 29.73
N ILE A 408 -6.55 11.50 30.36
CA ILE A 408 -7.38 12.71 30.14
C ILE A 408 -7.27 13.20 28.70
N SER A 409 -6.08 13.06 28.10
CA SER A 409 -5.82 13.42 26.71
C SER A 409 -6.64 12.52 25.76
N SER A 410 -6.66 11.22 25.99
CA SER A 410 -7.44 10.27 25.18
C SER A 410 -8.94 10.46 25.31
N TYR A 411 -9.42 10.74 26.53
CA TYR A 411 -10.84 11.00 26.74
C TYR A 411 -11.31 12.29 26.05
N LYS A 412 -10.56 13.39 26.20
CA LYS A 412 -10.87 14.67 25.54
C LYS A 412 -10.77 14.55 24.02
N SER A 413 -9.76 13.88 23.49
CA SER A 413 -9.60 13.62 22.08
C SER A 413 -10.77 12.81 21.51
N ASN A 414 -11.21 11.75 22.20
CA ASN A 414 -12.34 10.93 21.77
C ASN A 414 -13.67 11.72 21.80
N LYS A 415 -13.88 12.55 22.83
CA LYS A 415 -15.08 13.39 22.94
C LYS A 415 -15.11 14.47 21.85
N LYS A 416 -13.98 15.14 21.59
CA LYS A 416 -13.85 16.12 20.51
C LYS A 416 -14.09 15.47 19.16
N ARG A 417 -13.43 14.34 18.90
CA ARG A 417 -13.56 13.57 17.67
C ARG A 417 -14.99 13.14 17.35
N ASN A 418 -15.76 12.73 18.35
CA ASN A 418 -17.17 12.36 18.18
C ASN A 418 -18.05 13.59 17.87
N LYS A 419 -17.73 14.75 18.44
CA LYS A 419 -18.42 16.00 18.16
C LYS A 419 -18.13 16.46 16.72
N ASP A 420 -16.84 16.51 16.34
CA ASP A 420 -16.40 16.96 15.03
C ASP A 420 -16.98 16.07 13.91
N TRP A 421 -17.07 14.74 14.15
CA TRP A 421 -17.73 13.83 13.22
C TRP A 421 -19.22 14.11 13.04
N LYS A 422 -19.92 14.44 14.13
CA LYS A 422 -21.35 14.78 14.07
C LYS A 422 -21.57 16.09 13.30
N GLU A 423 -20.80 17.14 13.61
CA GLU A 423 -20.86 18.44 12.94
C GLU A 423 -20.54 18.32 11.44
N PHE A 424 -19.52 17.56 11.09
CA PHE A 424 -19.19 17.29 9.70
C PHE A 424 -20.36 16.66 8.94
N ARG A 425 -21.00 15.66 9.51
CA ARG A 425 -22.17 15.03 8.89
C ARG A 425 -23.36 15.94 8.73
N ASP A 426 -23.61 16.76 9.73
CA ASP A 426 -24.72 17.69 9.70
C ASP A 426 -24.50 18.74 8.59
N ASN A 427 -23.31 19.30 8.48
CA ASN A 427 -22.90 20.22 7.42
C ASN A 427 -22.95 19.59 6.02
N TRP A 428 -22.48 18.35 5.89
CA TRP A 428 -22.57 17.59 4.65
C TRP A 428 -24.01 17.39 4.19
N ASN A 429 -24.87 17.06 5.12
CA ASN A 429 -26.28 16.83 4.85
C ASN A 429 -27.00 18.12 4.43
N GLU A 430 -26.65 19.26 5.03
CA GLU A 430 -27.18 20.57 4.66
C GLU A 430 -26.73 21.00 3.26
N LYS A 431 -25.43 20.87 2.94
CA LYS A 431 -24.90 21.15 1.60
C LYS A 431 -25.55 20.30 0.52
N ARG A 432 -25.83 19.04 0.81
CA ARG A 432 -26.47 18.13 -0.13
C ARG A 432 -27.95 18.48 -0.36
N ASN A 433 -28.65 18.92 0.65
CA ASN A 433 -30.05 19.35 0.56
C ASN A 433 -30.18 20.68 -0.17
N SER A 434 -29.22 21.60 -0.03
CA SER A 434 -29.16 22.86 -0.75
C SER A 434 -28.89 22.69 -2.25
N LYS A 435 -28.16 21.66 -2.65
CA LYS A 435 -27.92 21.31 -4.08
C LYS A 435 -29.10 20.59 -4.74
N LYS A 436 -30.14 20.19 -3.97
CA LYS A 436 -31.36 19.54 -4.49
C LYS A 436 -32.56 20.45 -4.61
N LYS A 437 -32.46 21.67 -4.12
CA LYS A 437 -33.37 22.78 -4.40
C LYS A 437 -32.84 23.62 -5.55
#